data_932a92531c2884e43448e5b16a4fb578
#
_entry.id   932a92531c2884e43448e5b16a4fb578
#
_cell.length_a   1.000
_cell.length_b   1.000
_cell.length_c   1.000
_cell.angle_alpha   90.00
_cell.angle_beta   90.00
_cell.angle_gamma   90.00
#
_symmetry.space_group_name_H-M   'P 1'
#
loop_
_entity.id
_entity.type
_entity.pdbx_description
1 polymer ?
#
loop_
_entity_poly.entity_id
_entity_poly.type
_entity_poly.pdbx_seq_one_letter_code
_entity_poly.pdbx_strand_id
1 'polypeptide(L)'
;MDFTIIEYALKPVRYICRQLKKHYTSAVNDGFEEAFQLALTDWAKHTPSSSDKLRLRKASKKYLQNPMNYESFDADTQAFIVCFRKRLSEQPAAHNSLMMDRLDEQAKIGDQNLREHGKTQESIQGLMSRMEELNMAPQYIRALLKKLPLEQGLEPTEQALEGMLSNGSIHSEGAKCLVAEFVRFLFEHTDKIAEEVKRLRETGDSYLADTLDEIKRVLTGESKQSLTTVYEGFKTRKQQNEVRVLKELIEAAQIQFSFGEARSFYERLIELSPTIEHHFKYAFLLQSLNDFEKARRHYEEVLQALQELAQQNPEAYLPEVATSLNNLGVLLSDTNDLKKAQDYYEEALQIRRELAKHNPEEYLPDVATSLNNLGVLLRDTNDLKKAQDYYEEALQIRRELAQQNPEAYLPDVATSLNNLGNLLSDTNDLKQAQYYYEEALQIHRELAQQNPEAYLPKVAASLNNLGVLLHNTNDLKKAQDYQEEALQIRRELAQQNPRAYLPDVATSLNNLTTLYLRLEKKEDAEKAYQGAHDIYQKLASRHPATYKIDHAKILAMGFYLLGKPKEDLEEAKAILSKYPEHPKARKLLSAIEKLAKG
;
A
#
# COMPACT_ATOMS: atom_id res chain seq x y z
N MET A 1 4.77 0.58 -0.40
CA MET A 1 4.37 -0.59 0.42
C MET A 1 3.59 -1.53 -0.46
N ASP A 2 4.04 -2.78 -0.53
CA ASP A 2 3.66 -3.72 -1.57
C ASP A 2 2.25 -4.31 -1.44
N PHE A 3 1.62 -4.52 -2.61
CA PHE A 3 0.36 -5.23 -2.86
C PHE A 3 0.29 -6.66 -2.28
N THR A 4 1.39 -7.18 -1.79
CA THR A 4 1.58 -8.55 -1.32
C THR A 4 0.76 -8.92 -0.09
N ILE A 5 0.38 -7.95 0.74
CA ILE A 5 -0.22 -8.20 2.06
C ILE A 5 -1.67 -8.71 1.96
N ILE A 6 -2.46 -8.22 1.00
CA ILE A 6 -3.87 -8.61 0.86
C ILE A 6 -4.02 -9.93 0.09
N GLU A 7 -3.13 -10.21 -0.87
CA GLU A 7 -3.12 -11.49 -1.59
C GLU A 7 -2.79 -12.67 -0.67
N TYR A 8 -1.99 -12.43 0.38
CA TYR A 8 -1.57 -13.45 1.33
C TYR A 8 -2.64 -13.85 2.36
N ALA A 9 -3.49 -12.95 2.81
CA ALA A 9 -4.54 -13.27 3.79
C ALA A 9 -5.58 -14.31 3.31
N LEU A 10 -5.65 -14.57 1.99
CA LEU A 10 -6.67 -15.43 1.39
C LEU A 10 -6.13 -16.71 0.75
N LYS A 11 -4.79 -16.83 0.57
CA LYS A 11 -4.15 -18.06 0.07
C LYS A 11 -4.37 -19.29 0.97
N PRO A 12 -4.35 -19.19 2.31
CA PRO A 12 -4.57 -20.35 3.19
C PRO A 12 -5.93 -20.99 3.03
N VAL A 13 -6.99 -20.20 2.88
CA VAL A 13 -8.36 -20.74 2.66
C VAL A 13 -8.42 -21.52 1.35
N ARG A 14 -7.78 -21.02 0.28
CA ARG A 14 -7.69 -21.72 -1.01
C ARG A 14 -6.85 -23.00 -0.94
N TYR A 15 -5.77 -22.99 -0.15
CA TYR A 15 -4.93 -24.16 0.05
C TYR A 15 -5.66 -25.26 0.82
N ILE A 16 -6.33 -24.92 1.93
CA ILE A 16 -7.14 -25.87 2.71
C ILE A 16 -8.26 -26.45 1.86
N CYS A 17 -8.99 -25.61 1.13
CA CYS A 17 -10.04 -26.09 0.21
C CYS A 17 -9.48 -27.00 -0.90
N ARG A 18 -8.27 -26.73 -1.42
CA ARG A 18 -7.63 -27.60 -2.42
C ARG A 18 -7.13 -28.92 -1.83
N GLN A 19 -6.59 -28.93 -0.62
CA GLN A 19 -6.11 -30.15 0.04
C GLN A 19 -7.28 -31.03 0.48
N LEU A 20 -8.30 -30.46 1.06
CA LEU A 20 -9.54 -31.17 1.39
C LEU A 20 -10.20 -31.75 0.11
N LYS A 21 -10.24 -30.99 -0.97
CA LYS A 21 -10.73 -31.44 -2.29
C LYS A 21 -9.95 -32.62 -2.84
N LYS A 22 -8.62 -32.70 -2.62
CA LYS A 22 -7.79 -33.85 -3.03
C LYS A 22 -8.05 -35.11 -2.21
N HIS A 23 -8.28 -35.00 -0.91
CA HIS A 23 -8.52 -36.15 -0.05
C HIS A 23 -9.96 -36.72 -0.14
N TYR A 24 -10.94 -35.90 -0.51
CA TYR A 24 -12.35 -36.30 -0.57
C TYR A 24 -12.87 -36.60 -1.97
N THR A 25 -12.05 -36.51 -3.01
CA THR A 25 -12.52 -36.59 -4.42
C THR A 25 -13.21 -37.92 -4.74
N SER A 26 -12.76 -39.03 -4.18
CA SER A 26 -13.36 -40.36 -4.39
C SER A 26 -14.67 -40.48 -3.62
N ALA A 27 -14.65 -40.24 -2.30
CA ALA A 27 -15.83 -40.33 -1.44
C ALA A 27 -16.94 -39.33 -1.84
N VAL A 28 -16.56 -38.15 -2.35
CA VAL A 28 -17.50 -37.13 -2.87
C VAL A 28 -18.15 -37.58 -4.16
N ASN A 29 -17.40 -38.18 -5.08
CA ASN A 29 -17.94 -38.71 -6.32
C ASN A 29 -18.86 -39.91 -6.07
N ASP A 30 -18.49 -40.78 -5.13
CA ASP A 30 -19.30 -41.93 -4.73
C ASP A 30 -20.61 -41.47 -4.07
N GLY A 31 -20.53 -40.50 -3.15
CA GLY A 31 -21.70 -39.91 -2.50
C GLY A 31 -22.61 -39.14 -3.46
N PHE A 32 -22.06 -38.46 -4.47
CA PHE A 32 -22.83 -37.83 -5.54
C PHE A 32 -23.57 -38.88 -6.38
N GLU A 33 -22.87 -39.94 -6.79
CA GLU A 33 -23.44 -40.99 -7.62
C GLU A 33 -24.53 -41.75 -6.88
N GLU A 34 -24.32 -42.09 -5.62
CA GLU A 34 -25.32 -42.73 -4.77
C GLU A 34 -26.56 -41.85 -4.59
N ALA A 35 -26.39 -40.57 -4.23
CA ALA A 35 -27.48 -39.60 -4.14
C ALA A 35 -28.23 -39.45 -5.47
N PHE A 36 -27.53 -39.46 -6.59
CA PHE A 36 -28.12 -39.36 -7.91
C PHE A 36 -28.97 -40.61 -8.27
N GLN A 37 -28.46 -41.82 -8.00
CA GLN A 37 -29.19 -43.07 -8.25
C GLN A 37 -30.42 -43.20 -7.33
N LEU A 38 -30.32 -42.84 -6.05
CA LEU A 38 -31.44 -42.82 -5.11
C LEU A 38 -32.51 -41.79 -5.53
N ALA A 39 -32.06 -40.60 -5.99
CA ALA A 39 -32.97 -39.57 -6.48
C ALA A 39 -33.70 -40.00 -7.76
N LEU A 40 -33.04 -40.72 -8.65
CA LEU A 40 -33.70 -41.32 -9.84
C LEU A 40 -34.76 -42.33 -9.44
N THR A 41 -34.54 -43.13 -8.41
CA THR A 41 -35.52 -44.10 -7.88
C THR A 41 -36.74 -43.42 -7.27
N ASP A 42 -36.51 -42.36 -6.50
CA ASP A 42 -37.60 -41.60 -5.84
C ASP A 42 -38.45 -40.79 -6.86
N TRP A 43 -37.77 -40.26 -7.89
CA TRP A 43 -38.44 -39.39 -8.88
C TRP A 43 -39.15 -40.17 -9.97
N ALA A 44 -38.61 -41.33 -10.39
CA ALA A 44 -39.09 -42.02 -11.59
C ALA A 44 -40.39 -42.79 -11.32
N LYS A 45 -41.44 -42.41 -12.00
CA LYS A 45 -42.69 -43.24 -12.13
C LYS A 45 -42.50 -44.42 -13.09
N HIS A 46 -41.48 -44.37 -13.94
CA HIS A 46 -41.11 -45.40 -14.93
C HIS A 46 -39.59 -45.47 -15.05
N THR A 47 -39.03 -46.55 -15.60
CA THR A 47 -37.56 -46.69 -15.79
C THR A 47 -37.03 -45.58 -16.69
N PRO A 48 -36.20 -44.65 -16.21
CA PRO A 48 -35.69 -43.53 -17.01
C PRO A 48 -34.81 -44.01 -18.17
N SER A 49 -34.98 -43.43 -19.36
CA SER A 49 -34.12 -43.71 -20.50
C SER A 49 -32.67 -43.24 -20.27
N SER A 50 -31.73 -43.72 -21.08
CA SER A 50 -30.33 -43.29 -21.02
C SER A 50 -30.18 -41.79 -21.30
N SER A 51 -31.04 -41.22 -22.18
CA SER A 51 -31.09 -39.78 -22.45
C SER A 51 -31.58 -38.97 -21.28
N ASP A 52 -32.60 -39.45 -20.55
CA ASP A 52 -33.12 -38.78 -19.33
C ASP A 52 -32.07 -38.79 -18.24
N LYS A 53 -31.42 -39.92 -18.00
CA LYS A 53 -30.33 -40.03 -17.00
C LYS A 53 -29.20 -39.03 -17.29
N LEU A 54 -28.82 -38.88 -18.58
CA LEU A 54 -27.78 -37.92 -18.98
C LEU A 54 -28.21 -36.46 -18.78
N ARG A 55 -29.45 -36.13 -19.16
CA ARG A 55 -30.06 -34.80 -18.98
C ARG A 55 -30.11 -34.42 -17.51
N LEU A 56 -30.66 -35.28 -16.66
CA LEU A 56 -30.81 -35.05 -15.22
C LEU A 56 -29.46 -34.96 -14.52
N ARG A 57 -28.47 -35.76 -14.93
CA ARG A 57 -27.09 -35.68 -14.39
C ARG A 57 -26.40 -34.35 -14.72
N LYS A 58 -26.60 -33.85 -15.95
CA LYS A 58 -26.13 -32.52 -16.34
C LYS A 58 -26.82 -31.42 -15.53
N ALA A 59 -28.14 -31.54 -15.34
CA ALA A 59 -28.91 -30.61 -14.53
C ALA A 59 -28.47 -30.60 -13.06
N SER A 60 -28.24 -31.77 -12.45
CA SER A 60 -27.72 -31.88 -11.08
C SER A 60 -26.38 -31.18 -10.93
N LYS A 61 -25.45 -31.40 -11.86
CA LYS A 61 -24.14 -30.72 -11.84
C LYS A 61 -24.29 -29.20 -12.02
N LYS A 62 -25.17 -28.74 -12.92
CA LYS A 62 -25.45 -27.33 -13.14
C LYS A 62 -26.09 -26.69 -11.92
N TYR A 63 -27.01 -27.41 -11.25
CA TYR A 63 -27.63 -26.99 -9.99
C TYR A 63 -26.59 -26.86 -8.87
N LEU A 64 -25.67 -27.83 -8.74
CA LEU A 64 -24.60 -27.77 -7.73
C LEU A 64 -23.62 -26.60 -7.96
N GLN A 65 -23.38 -26.26 -9.22
CA GLN A 65 -22.54 -25.09 -9.56
C GLN A 65 -23.21 -23.75 -9.23
N ASN A 66 -24.52 -23.65 -9.50
CA ASN A 66 -25.29 -22.45 -9.15
C ASN A 66 -26.75 -22.81 -8.81
N PRO A 67 -27.09 -22.96 -7.51
CA PRO A 67 -28.43 -23.29 -7.07
C PRO A 67 -29.51 -22.28 -7.45
N MET A 68 -29.17 -21.03 -7.73
CA MET A 68 -30.10 -19.98 -8.19
C MET A 68 -30.64 -20.26 -9.60
N ASN A 69 -29.99 -21.14 -10.37
CA ASN A 69 -30.49 -21.59 -11.68
C ASN A 69 -31.65 -22.58 -11.57
N TYR A 70 -32.17 -22.89 -10.37
CA TYR A 70 -33.28 -23.86 -10.19
C TYR A 70 -34.50 -23.53 -11.02
N GLU A 71 -34.91 -22.27 -11.03
CA GLU A 71 -36.08 -21.81 -11.83
C GLU A 71 -35.87 -21.87 -13.35
N SER A 72 -34.64 -21.99 -13.81
CA SER A 72 -34.31 -22.12 -15.24
C SER A 72 -34.54 -23.52 -15.81
N PHE A 73 -34.81 -24.51 -14.97
CA PHE A 73 -35.06 -25.89 -15.38
C PHE A 73 -36.58 -26.09 -15.66
N ASP A 74 -36.90 -27.03 -16.56
CA ASP A 74 -38.26 -27.46 -16.75
C ASP A 74 -38.84 -28.14 -15.50
N ALA A 75 -40.16 -28.16 -15.36
CA ALA A 75 -40.84 -28.64 -14.15
C ALA A 75 -40.48 -30.08 -13.77
N ASP A 76 -40.19 -30.93 -14.72
CA ASP A 76 -39.81 -32.32 -14.52
C ASP A 76 -38.37 -32.42 -13.96
N THR A 77 -37.47 -31.61 -14.49
CA THR A 77 -36.10 -31.48 -13.97
C THR A 77 -36.09 -30.84 -12.59
N GLN A 78 -36.95 -29.85 -12.33
CA GLN A 78 -37.10 -29.25 -11.00
C GLN A 78 -37.54 -30.27 -9.94
N ALA A 79 -38.54 -31.09 -10.28
CA ALA A 79 -39.03 -32.17 -9.42
C ALA A 79 -37.91 -33.20 -9.11
N PHE A 80 -37.10 -33.54 -10.12
CA PHE A 80 -35.93 -34.39 -9.88
C PHE A 80 -34.89 -33.72 -8.98
N ILE A 81 -34.58 -32.45 -9.16
CA ILE A 81 -33.61 -31.71 -8.34
C ILE A 81 -34.05 -31.65 -6.86
N VAL A 82 -35.35 -31.60 -6.59
CA VAL A 82 -35.87 -31.70 -5.20
C VAL A 82 -35.52 -33.04 -4.57
N CYS A 83 -35.78 -34.15 -5.29
CA CYS A 83 -35.40 -35.49 -4.84
C CYS A 83 -33.87 -35.63 -4.64
N PHE A 84 -33.11 -35.12 -5.60
CA PHE A 84 -31.64 -35.14 -5.59
C PHE A 84 -31.09 -34.36 -4.38
N ARG A 85 -31.59 -33.16 -4.08
CA ARG A 85 -31.19 -32.38 -2.89
C ARG A 85 -31.41 -33.16 -1.60
N LYS A 86 -32.57 -33.78 -1.46
CA LYS A 86 -32.91 -34.59 -0.27
C LYS A 86 -31.89 -35.72 -0.10
N ARG A 87 -31.63 -36.49 -1.15
CA ARG A 87 -30.71 -37.63 -1.09
C ARG A 87 -29.24 -37.19 -0.93
N LEU A 88 -28.85 -36.07 -1.52
CA LEU A 88 -27.53 -35.52 -1.32
C LEU A 88 -27.27 -35.08 0.14
N SER A 89 -28.28 -34.54 0.81
CA SER A 89 -28.17 -34.17 2.23
C SER A 89 -28.02 -35.37 3.18
N GLU A 90 -28.39 -36.58 2.72
CA GLU A 90 -28.23 -37.84 3.43
C GLU A 90 -26.82 -38.44 3.23
N GLN A 91 -25.98 -37.86 2.34
CA GLN A 91 -24.62 -38.32 2.05
C GLN A 91 -23.57 -37.39 2.67
N PRO A 92 -22.98 -37.72 3.84
CA PRO A 92 -22.14 -36.78 4.59
C PRO A 92 -20.94 -36.22 3.80
N ALA A 93 -20.26 -37.06 3.02
CA ALA A 93 -19.09 -36.63 2.25
C ALA A 93 -19.47 -35.67 1.10
N ALA A 94 -20.57 -35.95 0.39
CA ALA A 94 -21.05 -35.09 -0.69
C ALA A 94 -21.67 -33.81 -0.15
N HIS A 95 -22.38 -33.88 0.99
CA HIS A 95 -22.96 -32.72 1.66
C HIS A 95 -21.88 -31.76 2.19
N ASN A 96 -20.85 -32.32 2.85
CA ASN A 96 -19.73 -31.52 3.35
C ASN A 96 -18.94 -30.88 2.20
N SER A 97 -18.75 -31.58 1.07
CA SER A 97 -18.10 -30.99 -0.12
C SER A 97 -18.92 -29.86 -0.72
N LEU A 98 -20.25 -29.99 -0.74
CA LEU A 98 -21.14 -28.91 -1.19
C LEU A 98 -21.07 -27.69 -0.29
N MET A 99 -20.99 -27.90 1.04
CA MET A 99 -20.77 -26.83 2.01
C MET A 99 -19.39 -26.19 1.82
N MET A 100 -18.35 -26.97 1.55
CA MET A 100 -17.00 -26.47 1.28
C MET A 100 -16.93 -25.71 -0.06
N ASP A 101 -17.61 -26.17 -1.11
CA ASP A 101 -17.69 -25.43 -2.39
C ASP A 101 -18.45 -24.10 -2.20
N ARG A 102 -19.48 -24.03 -1.33
CA ARG A 102 -20.15 -22.78 -0.96
C ARG A 102 -19.27 -21.85 -0.13
N LEU A 103 -18.49 -22.41 0.79
CA LEU A 103 -17.51 -21.63 1.57
C LEU A 103 -16.38 -21.11 0.67
N ASP A 104 -15.92 -21.91 -0.31
CA ASP A 104 -14.93 -21.48 -1.32
C ASP A 104 -15.51 -20.40 -2.25
N GLU A 105 -16.79 -20.48 -2.58
CA GLU A 105 -17.46 -19.47 -3.41
C GLU A 105 -17.74 -18.18 -2.62
N GLN A 106 -18.14 -18.29 -1.35
CA GLN A 106 -18.25 -17.15 -0.45
C GLN A 106 -16.88 -16.55 -0.12
N ALA A 107 -15.84 -17.38 -0.01
CA ALA A 107 -14.46 -16.92 0.14
C ALA A 107 -13.96 -16.21 -1.11
N LYS A 108 -14.34 -16.68 -2.34
CA LYS A 108 -14.01 -15.99 -3.60
C LYS A 108 -14.71 -14.65 -3.74
N ILE A 109 -15.98 -14.56 -3.33
CA ILE A 109 -16.75 -13.30 -3.31
C ILE A 109 -16.17 -12.37 -2.24
N GLY A 110 -15.83 -12.88 -1.06
CA GLY A 110 -15.11 -12.16 -0.03
C GLY A 110 -13.73 -11.69 -0.51
N ASP A 111 -13.01 -12.55 -1.25
CA ASP A 111 -11.72 -12.30 -1.87
C ASP A 111 -11.80 -11.18 -2.92
N GLN A 112 -12.83 -11.21 -3.75
CA GLN A 112 -13.06 -10.19 -4.77
C GLN A 112 -13.43 -8.84 -4.13
N ASN A 113 -14.29 -8.85 -3.12
CA ASN A 113 -14.64 -7.66 -2.37
C ASN A 113 -13.44 -7.10 -1.58
N LEU A 114 -12.63 -7.97 -0.96
CA LEU A 114 -11.39 -7.57 -0.26
C LEU A 114 -10.34 -7.00 -1.21
N ARG A 115 -10.20 -7.57 -2.42
CA ARG A 115 -9.30 -7.02 -3.45
C ARG A 115 -9.78 -5.67 -3.95
N GLU A 116 -11.09 -5.49 -4.12
CA GLU A 116 -11.66 -4.21 -4.54
C GLU A 116 -11.54 -3.17 -3.43
N HIS A 117 -11.82 -3.51 -2.17
CA HIS A 117 -11.58 -2.65 -1.02
C HIS A 117 -10.08 -2.33 -0.85
N GLY A 118 -9.21 -3.32 -1.04
CA GLY A 118 -7.75 -3.12 -1.03
C GLY A 118 -7.31 -2.11 -2.08
N LYS A 119 -7.74 -2.27 -3.32
CA LYS A 119 -7.44 -1.35 -4.41
C LYS A 119 -7.98 0.06 -4.15
N THR A 120 -9.19 0.18 -3.58
CA THR A 120 -9.77 1.47 -3.20
C THR A 120 -8.93 2.17 -2.14
N GLN A 121 -8.49 1.46 -1.11
CA GLN A 121 -7.63 2.01 -0.06
C GLN A 121 -6.24 2.40 -0.56
N GLU A 122 -5.64 1.58 -1.42
CA GLU A 122 -4.37 1.91 -2.07
C GLU A 122 -4.47 3.14 -2.95
N SER A 123 -5.56 3.26 -3.71
CA SER A 123 -5.83 4.46 -4.52
C SER A 123 -6.01 5.69 -3.65
N ILE A 124 -6.75 5.58 -2.54
CA ILE A 124 -6.90 6.68 -1.56
C ILE A 124 -5.55 7.05 -0.97
N GLN A 125 -4.72 6.08 -0.60
CA GLN A 125 -3.39 6.33 -0.05
C GLN A 125 -2.43 6.92 -1.06
N GLY A 126 -2.42 6.41 -2.28
CA GLY A 126 -1.67 7.00 -3.38
C GLY A 126 -2.04 8.45 -3.60
N LEU A 127 -3.33 8.77 -3.59
CA LEU A 127 -3.84 10.14 -3.67
C LEU A 127 -3.44 10.98 -2.45
N MET A 128 -3.49 10.43 -1.24
CA MET A 128 -3.06 11.12 -0.01
C MET A 128 -1.56 11.42 -0.02
N SER A 129 -0.71 10.44 -0.36
CA SER A 129 0.74 10.64 -0.49
C SER A 129 1.05 11.72 -1.53
N ARG A 130 0.38 11.69 -2.66
CA ARG A 130 0.54 12.72 -3.70
C ARG A 130 -0.01 14.09 -3.29
N MET A 131 -1.06 14.12 -2.45
CA MET A 131 -1.50 15.37 -1.82
C MET A 131 -0.44 15.93 -0.87
N GLU A 132 0.16 15.10 -0.04
CA GLU A 132 1.27 15.50 0.82
C GLU A 132 2.46 15.96 -0.02
N GLU A 133 2.81 15.23 -1.06
CA GLU A 133 3.82 15.61 -2.02
C GLU A 133 3.54 16.94 -2.72
N LEU A 134 2.32 17.23 -3.11
CA LEU A 134 1.89 18.49 -3.72
C LEU A 134 1.59 19.59 -2.70
N ASN A 135 1.72 19.33 -1.41
CA ASN A 135 1.38 20.24 -0.32
C ASN A 135 -0.06 20.77 -0.36
N MET A 136 -0.95 19.93 -0.82
CA MET A 136 -2.36 20.26 -0.92
C MET A 136 -3.06 19.84 0.36
N ALA A 137 -3.41 20.80 1.20
CA ALA A 137 -4.19 20.48 2.40
C ALA A 137 -5.54 19.86 2.01
N PRO A 138 -6.05 18.87 2.77
CA PRO A 138 -7.36 18.27 2.51
C PRO A 138 -8.49 19.28 2.37
N GLN A 139 -8.45 20.34 3.15
CA GLN A 139 -9.43 21.43 3.09
C GLN A 139 -9.42 22.17 1.72
N TYR A 140 -8.25 22.25 1.09
CA TYR A 140 -8.13 22.87 -0.23
C TYR A 140 -8.80 22.01 -1.31
N ILE A 141 -8.55 20.68 -1.29
CA ILE A 141 -9.22 19.73 -2.19
C ILE A 141 -10.75 19.78 -1.97
N ARG A 142 -11.21 19.71 -0.72
CA ARG A 142 -12.64 19.82 -0.40
C ARG A 142 -13.25 21.13 -0.93
N ALA A 143 -12.52 22.23 -0.84
CA ALA A 143 -12.98 23.52 -1.36
C ALA A 143 -13.04 23.55 -2.90
N LEU A 144 -12.13 22.86 -3.57
CA LEU A 144 -12.16 22.70 -5.04
C LEU A 144 -13.33 21.81 -5.47
N LEU A 145 -13.49 20.63 -4.85
CA LEU A 145 -14.59 19.71 -5.16
C LEU A 145 -15.97 20.37 -5.02
N LYS A 146 -16.16 21.22 -4.01
CA LYS A 146 -17.41 21.99 -3.84
C LYS A 146 -17.70 22.99 -4.95
N LYS A 147 -16.71 23.35 -5.77
CA LYS A 147 -16.87 24.26 -6.90
C LYS A 147 -17.06 23.53 -8.23
N LEU A 148 -16.84 22.22 -8.25
CA LEU A 148 -17.01 21.40 -9.42
C LEU A 148 -18.45 20.91 -9.55
N PRO A 149 -19.00 20.81 -10.77
CA PRO A 149 -20.36 20.33 -11.01
C PRO A 149 -20.43 18.80 -11.00
N LEU A 150 -20.08 18.19 -9.85
CA LEU A 150 -20.01 16.73 -9.71
C LEU A 150 -21.34 16.04 -10.02
N GLU A 151 -22.46 16.71 -9.76
CA GLU A 151 -23.81 16.22 -10.05
C GLU A 151 -24.11 16.12 -11.56
N GLN A 152 -23.30 16.75 -12.42
CA GLN A 152 -23.47 16.72 -13.87
C GLN A 152 -22.69 15.61 -14.56
N GLY A 153 -21.90 14.84 -13.80
CA GLY A 153 -21.10 13.73 -14.29
C GLY A 153 -19.64 14.08 -14.57
N LEU A 154 -18.87 13.06 -15.02
CA LEU A 154 -17.41 13.15 -15.15
C LEU A 154 -16.98 14.21 -16.17
N GLU A 155 -17.51 14.15 -17.39
CA GLU A 155 -17.07 15.01 -18.50
C GLU A 155 -17.29 16.52 -18.23
N PRO A 156 -18.48 16.98 -17.76
CA PRO A 156 -18.67 18.38 -17.36
C PRO A 156 -17.75 18.78 -16.20
N THR A 157 -17.46 17.87 -15.28
CA THR A 157 -16.57 18.11 -14.15
C THR A 157 -15.12 18.30 -14.59
N GLU A 158 -14.62 17.49 -15.52
CA GLU A 158 -13.29 17.64 -16.11
C GLU A 158 -13.16 18.96 -16.90
N GLN A 159 -14.18 19.33 -17.68
CA GLN A 159 -14.21 20.62 -18.39
C GLN A 159 -14.18 21.82 -17.41
N ALA A 160 -14.93 21.76 -16.31
CA ALA A 160 -14.91 22.79 -15.28
C ALA A 160 -13.53 22.88 -14.60
N LEU A 161 -12.87 21.75 -14.38
CA LEU A 161 -11.52 21.68 -13.82
C LEU A 161 -10.47 22.35 -14.73
N GLU A 162 -10.56 22.13 -16.05
CA GLU A 162 -9.75 22.83 -17.06
C GLU A 162 -9.94 24.36 -16.97
N GLY A 163 -11.20 24.81 -16.83
CA GLY A 163 -11.53 26.22 -16.65
C GLY A 163 -10.93 26.83 -15.38
N MET A 164 -10.83 26.04 -14.29
CA MET A 164 -10.23 26.47 -13.04
C MET A 164 -8.72 26.69 -13.12
N LEU A 165 -8.02 25.92 -13.93
CA LEU A 165 -6.61 26.15 -14.23
C LEU A 165 -6.42 27.46 -15.03
N SER A 166 -7.21 27.61 -16.09
CA SER A 166 -7.14 28.76 -16.99
C SER A 166 -7.43 30.10 -16.29
N ASN A 167 -8.29 30.13 -15.27
CA ASN A 167 -8.63 31.31 -14.51
C ASN A 167 -7.80 31.51 -13.22
N GLY A 168 -6.78 30.68 -12.99
CA GLY A 168 -5.88 30.78 -11.85
C GLY A 168 -6.45 30.28 -10.51
N SER A 169 -7.62 29.64 -10.51
CA SER A 169 -8.19 29.02 -9.29
C SER A 169 -7.41 27.80 -8.83
N ILE A 170 -6.69 27.14 -9.75
CA ILE A 170 -5.71 26.09 -9.49
C ILE A 170 -4.34 26.61 -9.95
N HIS A 171 -3.34 26.59 -9.07
CA HIS A 171 -2.08 27.29 -9.29
C HIS A 171 -0.99 26.46 -9.95
N SER A 172 -1.23 25.18 -10.26
CA SER A 172 -0.25 24.33 -10.94
C SER A 172 -0.92 23.20 -11.71
N GLU A 173 -0.26 22.76 -12.81
CA GLU A 173 -0.71 21.60 -13.60
C GLU A 173 -0.69 20.33 -12.76
N GLY A 174 0.31 20.11 -11.89
CA GLY A 174 0.35 18.96 -10.99
C GLY A 174 -0.83 18.91 -10.02
N ALA A 175 -1.27 20.05 -9.49
CA ALA A 175 -2.47 20.14 -8.66
C ALA A 175 -3.74 19.80 -9.46
N LYS A 176 -3.82 20.23 -10.72
CA LYS A 176 -4.92 19.88 -11.62
C LYS A 176 -4.95 18.39 -11.90
N CYS A 177 -3.81 17.80 -12.27
CA CYS A 177 -3.70 16.36 -12.55
C CYS A 177 -4.16 15.54 -11.33
N LEU A 178 -3.70 15.89 -10.13
CA LEU A 178 -4.14 15.20 -8.90
C LEU A 178 -5.64 15.33 -8.66
N VAL A 179 -6.22 16.54 -8.84
CA VAL A 179 -7.67 16.73 -8.67
C VAL A 179 -8.45 15.96 -9.74
N ALA A 180 -7.96 15.90 -10.99
CA ALA A 180 -8.57 15.13 -12.06
C ALA A 180 -8.57 13.63 -11.75
N GLU A 181 -7.46 13.09 -11.27
CA GLU A 181 -7.41 11.68 -10.83
C GLU A 181 -8.36 11.41 -9.67
N PHE A 182 -8.39 12.31 -8.70
CA PHE A 182 -9.33 12.19 -7.59
C PHE A 182 -10.79 12.20 -8.06
N VAL A 183 -11.14 13.07 -9.01
CA VAL A 183 -12.48 13.14 -9.61
C VAL A 183 -12.81 11.83 -10.34
N ARG A 184 -11.89 11.28 -11.13
CA ARG A 184 -12.09 9.98 -11.81
C ARG A 184 -12.31 8.86 -10.80
N PHE A 185 -11.46 8.78 -9.79
CA PHE A 185 -11.59 7.79 -8.73
C PHE A 185 -12.94 7.90 -8.00
N LEU A 186 -13.40 9.13 -7.70
CA LEU A 186 -14.70 9.37 -7.09
C LEU A 186 -15.84 8.86 -7.98
N PHE A 187 -15.81 9.10 -9.30
CA PHE A 187 -16.84 8.62 -10.22
C PHE A 187 -16.81 7.09 -10.35
N GLU A 188 -15.63 6.47 -10.47
CA GLU A 188 -15.49 5.01 -10.47
C GLU A 188 -16.08 4.37 -9.20
N HIS A 189 -15.86 5.00 -8.04
CA HIS A 189 -16.43 4.51 -6.79
C HIS A 189 -17.95 4.70 -6.74
N THR A 190 -18.47 5.84 -7.18
CA THR A 190 -19.92 6.08 -7.23
C THR A 190 -20.65 5.19 -8.23
N ASP A 191 -20.02 4.80 -9.32
CA ASP A 191 -20.56 3.84 -10.27
C ASP A 191 -20.68 2.45 -9.66
N LYS A 192 -19.68 1.99 -8.91
CA LYS A 192 -19.75 0.72 -8.14
C LYS A 192 -20.90 0.75 -7.13
N ILE A 193 -21.06 1.86 -6.39
CA ILE A 193 -22.20 2.03 -5.47
C ILE A 193 -23.51 1.94 -6.25
N ALA A 194 -23.62 2.55 -7.43
CA ALA A 194 -24.84 2.54 -8.24
C ALA A 194 -25.20 1.12 -8.72
N GLU A 195 -24.21 0.32 -9.13
CA GLU A 195 -24.41 -1.08 -9.50
C GLU A 195 -24.94 -1.90 -8.31
N GLU A 196 -24.36 -1.69 -7.13
CA GLU A 196 -24.78 -2.38 -5.90
C GLU A 196 -26.18 -1.95 -5.47
N VAL A 197 -26.53 -0.67 -5.57
CA VAL A 197 -27.88 -0.16 -5.32
C VAL A 197 -28.90 -0.86 -6.24
N LYS A 198 -28.58 -1.00 -7.52
CA LYS A 198 -29.43 -1.73 -8.47
C LYS A 198 -29.62 -3.18 -8.05
N ARG A 199 -28.54 -3.88 -7.70
CA ARG A 199 -28.59 -5.27 -7.24
C ARG A 199 -29.43 -5.44 -5.99
N LEU A 200 -29.31 -4.53 -5.00
CA LEU A 200 -30.06 -4.56 -3.76
C LEU A 200 -31.56 -4.30 -3.99
N ARG A 201 -31.91 -3.42 -4.91
CA ARG A 201 -33.33 -3.22 -5.28
C ARG A 201 -33.93 -4.45 -5.94
N GLU A 202 -33.16 -5.16 -6.79
CA GLU A 202 -33.58 -6.42 -7.42
C GLU A 202 -33.74 -7.55 -6.37
N THR A 203 -32.95 -7.58 -5.32
CA THR A 203 -33.01 -8.58 -4.24
C THR A 203 -33.98 -8.24 -3.11
N GLY A 204 -34.63 -7.07 -3.16
CA GLY A 204 -35.67 -6.63 -2.20
C GLY A 204 -35.13 -5.92 -0.96
N ASP A 205 -33.82 -5.63 -0.84
CA ASP A 205 -33.24 -4.83 0.24
C ASP A 205 -33.27 -3.34 -0.12
N SER A 206 -34.49 -2.81 -0.25
CA SER A 206 -34.69 -1.39 -0.62
C SER A 206 -34.08 -0.43 0.39
N TYR A 207 -34.02 -0.80 1.67
CA TYR A 207 -33.52 0.08 2.71
C TYR A 207 -32.01 0.30 2.66
N LEU A 208 -31.24 -0.78 2.46
CA LEU A 208 -29.79 -0.66 2.24
C LEU A 208 -29.49 0.03 0.92
N ALA A 209 -30.27 -0.28 -0.14
CA ALA A 209 -30.19 0.40 -1.41
C ALA A 209 -30.36 1.93 -1.28
N ASP A 210 -31.38 2.38 -0.55
CA ASP A 210 -31.63 3.83 -0.34
C ASP A 210 -30.51 4.50 0.47
N THR A 211 -29.92 3.78 1.43
CA THR A 211 -28.78 4.30 2.21
C THR A 211 -27.53 4.44 1.36
N LEU A 212 -27.21 3.44 0.54
CA LEU A 212 -26.07 3.51 -0.38
C LEU A 212 -26.28 4.58 -1.47
N ASP A 213 -27.50 4.73 -1.97
CA ASP A 213 -27.83 5.78 -2.92
C ASP A 213 -27.66 7.18 -2.30
N GLU A 214 -28.01 7.36 -1.03
CA GLU A 214 -27.76 8.64 -0.33
C GLU A 214 -26.26 8.88 -0.10
N ILE A 215 -25.46 7.86 0.23
CA ILE A 215 -23.98 7.99 0.30
C ILE A 215 -23.44 8.45 -1.06
N LYS A 216 -23.87 7.85 -2.16
CA LYS A 216 -23.50 8.25 -3.51
C LYS A 216 -23.86 9.72 -3.76
N ARG A 217 -25.09 10.15 -3.44
CA ARG A 217 -25.55 11.53 -3.61
C ARG A 217 -24.76 12.54 -2.79
N VAL A 218 -24.29 12.16 -1.60
CA VAL A 218 -23.37 12.98 -0.80
C VAL A 218 -22.00 13.10 -1.49
N LEU A 219 -21.49 12.01 -2.05
CA LEU A 219 -20.21 12.00 -2.77
C LEU A 219 -20.25 12.86 -4.03
N THR A 220 -21.33 12.80 -4.81
CA THR A 220 -21.51 13.60 -6.04
C THR A 220 -21.97 15.04 -5.78
N GLY A 221 -22.21 15.42 -4.53
CA GLY A 221 -22.66 16.77 -4.19
C GLY A 221 -24.16 17.04 -4.42
N GLU A 222 -24.92 16.04 -4.87
CA GLU A 222 -26.38 16.12 -5.02
C GLU A 222 -27.10 16.27 -3.66
N SER A 223 -26.51 15.68 -2.61
CA SER A 223 -27.01 15.84 -1.25
C SER A 223 -26.05 16.71 -0.41
N LYS A 224 -26.63 17.59 0.40
CA LYS A 224 -25.90 18.46 1.34
C LYS A 224 -25.75 17.85 2.73
N GLN A 225 -26.24 16.64 2.94
CA GLN A 225 -26.11 15.95 4.23
C GLN A 225 -24.63 15.61 4.52
N SER A 226 -24.29 15.47 5.80
CA SER A 226 -23.02 14.85 6.19
C SER A 226 -23.15 13.33 6.17
N LEU A 227 -22.04 12.64 5.98
CA LEU A 227 -22.01 11.17 6.09
C LEU A 227 -22.45 10.70 7.48
N THR A 228 -22.14 11.47 8.53
CA THR A 228 -22.63 11.23 9.89
C THR A 228 -24.16 11.31 9.95
N THR A 229 -24.79 12.27 9.29
CA THR A 229 -26.26 12.39 9.24
C THR A 229 -26.89 11.20 8.51
N VAL A 230 -26.30 10.76 7.42
CA VAL A 230 -26.73 9.55 6.68
C VAL A 230 -26.66 8.33 7.59
N TYR A 231 -25.54 8.16 8.33
CA TYR A 231 -25.36 7.05 9.26
C TYR A 231 -26.36 7.06 10.43
N GLU A 232 -26.57 8.21 11.06
CA GLU A 232 -27.56 8.31 12.15
C GLU A 232 -28.99 8.02 11.66
N GLY A 233 -29.34 8.45 10.45
CA GLY A 233 -30.61 8.09 9.81
C GLY A 233 -30.74 6.57 9.56
N PHE A 234 -29.65 5.90 9.20
CA PHE A 234 -29.60 4.46 9.04
C PHE A 234 -29.74 3.72 10.37
N LYS A 235 -28.95 4.09 11.37
CA LYS A 235 -28.88 3.44 12.68
C LYS A 235 -30.25 3.35 13.40
N THR A 236 -31.10 4.35 13.21
CA THR A 236 -32.43 4.37 13.84
C THR A 236 -33.39 3.33 13.28
N ARG A 237 -33.08 2.69 12.15
CA ARG A 237 -34.03 1.83 11.41
C ARG A 237 -33.73 0.33 11.40
N LYS A 238 -32.47 -0.14 11.41
CA LYS A 238 -32.12 -1.58 11.52
C LYS A 238 -30.65 -1.87 11.80
N GLN A 239 -30.35 -2.69 12.80
CA GLN A 239 -28.98 -3.10 13.18
C GLN A 239 -28.31 -4.12 12.24
N GLN A 240 -29.06 -4.90 11.46
CA GLN A 240 -28.51 -6.06 10.73
C GLN A 240 -27.57 -5.73 9.57
N ASN A 241 -27.62 -4.51 9.04
CA ASN A 241 -26.75 -4.08 7.92
C ASN A 241 -25.77 -2.95 8.32
N GLU A 242 -25.68 -2.61 9.62
CA GLU A 242 -24.87 -1.48 10.11
C GLU A 242 -23.38 -1.65 9.77
N VAL A 243 -22.83 -2.86 9.88
CA VAL A 243 -21.43 -3.16 9.53
C VAL A 243 -21.13 -2.84 8.07
N ARG A 244 -22.04 -3.21 7.16
CA ARG A 244 -21.86 -2.95 5.72
C ARG A 244 -21.90 -1.46 5.41
N VAL A 245 -22.88 -0.76 5.97
CA VAL A 245 -23.00 0.69 5.79
C VAL A 245 -21.79 1.43 6.35
N LEU A 246 -21.28 0.99 7.52
CA LEU A 246 -20.07 1.57 8.10
C LEU A 246 -18.84 1.40 7.19
N LYS A 247 -18.67 0.25 6.54
CA LYS A 247 -17.58 0.03 5.57
C LYS A 247 -17.65 1.04 4.42
N GLU A 248 -18.82 1.21 3.81
CA GLU A 248 -19.02 2.18 2.73
C GLU A 248 -18.84 3.63 3.21
N LEU A 249 -19.31 3.95 4.42
CA LEU A 249 -19.12 5.28 5.02
C LEU A 249 -17.65 5.57 5.31
N ILE A 250 -16.88 4.58 5.74
CA ILE A 250 -15.44 4.70 5.96
C ILE A 250 -14.74 5.03 4.64
N GLU A 251 -15.03 4.29 3.58
CA GLU A 251 -14.45 4.56 2.26
C GLU A 251 -14.87 5.93 1.74
N ALA A 252 -16.15 6.26 1.82
CA ALA A 252 -16.65 7.57 1.44
C ALA A 252 -15.98 8.70 2.23
N ALA A 253 -15.79 8.53 3.55
CA ALA A 253 -15.12 9.51 4.39
C ALA A 253 -13.63 9.65 4.04
N GLN A 254 -12.95 8.54 3.72
CA GLN A 254 -11.56 8.57 3.26
C GLN A 254 -11.44 9.25 1.89
N ILE A 255 -12.33 8.96 0.94
CA ILE A 255 -12.41 9.63 -0.37
C ILE A 255 -12.62 11.14 -0.19
N GLN A 256 -13.45 11.56 0.76
CA GLN A 256 -13.69 12.97 1.07
C GLN A 256 -12.60 13.60 1.96
N PHE A 257 -11.55 12.89 2.33
CA PHE A 257 -10.53 13.30 3.29
C PHE A 257 -11.13 13.76 4.63
N SER A 258 -12.26 13.16 5.01
CA SER A 258 -12.95 13.38 6.28
C SER A 258 -12.45 12.39 7.34
N PHE A 259 -11.15 12.42 7.63
CA PHE A 259 -10.50 11.42 8.50
C PHE A 259 -11.08 11.36 9.91
N GLY A 260 -11.65 12.45 10.41
CA GLY A 260 -12.37 12.47 11.68
C GLY A 260 -13.65 11.61 11.64
N GLU A 261 -14.40 11.67 10.54
CA GLU A 261 -15.58 10.81 10.34
C GLU A 261 -15.15 9.36 10.12
N ALA A 262 -14.16 9.12 9.25
CA ALA A 262 -13.62 7.78 9.03
C ALA A 262 -13.19 7.11 10.34
N ARG A 263 -12.50 7.86 11.22
CA ARG A 263 -12.11 7.39 12.55
C ARG A 263 -13.31 6.99 13.41
N SER A 264 -14.34 7.85 13.50
CA SER A 264 -15.55 7.57 14.27
C SER A 264 -16.31 6.35 13.74
N PHE A 265 -16.35 6.18 12.41
CA PHE A 265 -16.97 5.02 11.78
C PHE A 265 -16.16 3.73 12.02
N TYR A 266 -14.82 3.79 12.02
CA TYR A 266 -14.00 2.64 12.42
C TYR A 266 -14.18 2.26 13.90
N GLU A 267 -14.20 3.25 14.80
CA GLU A 267 -14.45 3.01 16.21
C GLU A 267 -15.80 2.28 16.40
N ARG A 268 -16.85 2.74 15.71
CA ARG A 268 -18.17 2.09 15.75
C ARG A 268 -18.17 0.72 15.06
N LEU A 269 -17.46 0.57 13.95
CA LEU A 269 -17.35 -0.71 13.25
C LEU A 269 -16.70 -1.78 14.13
N ILE A 270 -15.66 -1.42 14.86
CA ILE A 270 -14.95 -2.33 15.79
C ILE A 270 -15.84 -2.70 16.99
N GLU A 271 -16.61 -1.75 17.55
CA GLU A 271 -17.57 -2.05 18.60
C GLU A 271 -18.60 -3.11 18.17
N LEU A 272 -19.06 -3.06 16.93
CA LEU A 272 -20.08 -3.96 16.40
C LEU A 272 -19.51 -5.29 15.90
N SER A 273 -18.32 -5.24 15.33
CA SER A 273 -17.68 -6.36 14.65
C SER A 273 -16.15 -6.27 14.80
N PRO A 274 -15.61 -6.66 15.97
CA PRO A 274 -14.18 -6.59 16.27
C PRO A 274 -13.44 -7.73 15.55
N THR A 275 -13.33 -7.63 14.23
CA THR A 275 -12.57 -8.59 13.42
C THR A 275 -11.12 -8.17 13.26
N ILE A 276 -10.24 -9.13 13.02
CA ILE A 276 -8.82 -8.90 12.70
C ILE A 276 -8.68 -7.89 11.56
N GLU A 277 -9.50 -8.03 10.51
CA GLU A 277 -9.51 -7.12 9.36
C GLU A 277 -9.83 -5.67 9.77
N HIS A 278 -10.86 -5.47 10.62
CA HIS A 278 -11.28 -4.13 11.01
C HIS A 278 -10.23 -3.45 11.90
N HIS A 279 -9.64 -4.17 12.85
CA HIS A 279 -8.54 -3.66 13.67
C HIS A 279 -7.31 -3.32 12.83
N PHE A 280 -6.93 -4.20 11.88
CA PHE A 280 -5.80 -3.99 11.00
C PHE A 280 -5.97 -2.73 10.13
N LYS A 281 -7.11 -2.59 9.44
CA LYS A 281 -7.41 -1.43 8.59
C LYS A 281 -7.45 -0.13 9.39
N TYR A 282 -8.00 -0.19 10.61
CA TYR A 282 -8.04 0.97 11.47
C TYR A 282 -6.65 1.37 11.97
N ALA A 283 -5.83 0.39 12.40
CA ALA A 283 -4.43 0.62 12.78
C ALA A 283 -3.66 1.31 11.65
N PHE A 284 -3.85 0.86 10.44
CA PHE A 284 -3.21 1.43 9.26
C PHE A 284 -3.65 2.90 9.00
N LEU A 285 -4.96 3.20 9.12
CA LEU A 285 -5.44 4.58 9.05
C LEU A 285 -4.81 5.45 10.15
N LEU A 286 -4.77 4.95 11.38
CA LEU A 286 -4.20 5.68 12.52
C LEU A 286 -2.70 5.94 12.32
N GLN A 287 -1.95 4.97 11.79
CA GLN A 287 -0.53 5.14 11.45
C GLN A 287 -0.34 6.23 10.38
N SER A 288 -1.16 6.24 9.33
CA SER A 288 -1.11 7.28 8.29
C SER A 288 -1.46 8.69 8.82
N LEU A 289 -2.19 8.76 9.92
CA LEU A 289 -2.53 10.00 10.64
C LEU A 289 -1.53 10.35 11.75
N ASN A 290 -0.43 9.60 11.88
CA ASN A 290 0.58 9.72 12.94
C ASN A 290 0.02 9.51 14.38
N ASP A 291 -1.14 8.83 14.53
CA ASP A 291 -1.64 8.39 15.84
C ASP A 291 -1.02 7.03 16.20
N PHE A 292 0.31 7.02 16.34
CA PHE A 292 1.10 5.80 16.49
C PHE A 292 0.72 4.97 17.72
N GLU A 293 0.36 5.60 18.82
CA GLU A 293 -0.02 4.90 20.05
C GLU A 293 -1.32 4.08 19.88
N LYS A 294 -2.33 4.66 19.21
CA LYS A 294 -3.56 3.93 18.92
C LYS A 294 -3.34 2.88 17.84
N ALA A 295 -2.60 3.21 16.78
CA ALA A 295 -2.24 2.26 15.73
C ALA A 295 -1.57 1.01 16.33
N ARG A 296 -0.62 1.21 17.24
CA ARG A 296 0.07 0.14 17.94
C ARG A 296 -0.88 -0.79 18.69
N ARG A 297 -1.82 -0.24 19.47
CA ARG A 297 -2.79 -1.06 20.23
C ARG A 297 -3.60 -1.96 19.31
N HIS A 298 -4.10 -1.41 18.21
CA HIS A 298 -4.90 -2.21 17.26
C HIS A 298 -4.06 -3.25 16.52
N TYR A 299 -2.79 -2.97 16.19
CA TYR A 299 -1.89 -3.99 15.64
C TYR A 299 -1.55 -5.08 16.68
N GLU A 300 -1.39 -4.73 17.96
CA GLU A 300 -1.17 -5.70 19.04
C GLU A 300 -2.40 -6.61 19.24
N GLU A 301 -3.62 -6.07 19.15
CA GLU A 301 -4.88 -6.85 19.19
C GLU A 301 -4.98 -7.81 17.98
N VAL A 302 -4.61 -7.34 16.78
CA VAL A 302 -4.52 -8.18 15.58
C VAL A 302 -3.53 -9.32 15.80
N LEU A 303 -2.33 -9.01 16.28
CA LEU A 303 -1.28 -10.00 16.53
C LEU A 303 -1.75 -11.06 17.53
N GLN A 304 -2.33 -10.64 18.65
CA GLN A 304 -2.83 -11.57 19.68
C GLN A 304 -3.90 -12.51 19.09
N ALA A 305 -4.88 -11.98 18.38
CA ALA A 305 -5.93 -12.79 17.78
C ALA A 305 -5.39 -13.79 16.75
N LEU A 306 -4.41 -13.36 15.93
CA LEU A 306 -3.77 -14.26 14.97
C LEU A 306 -2.92 -15.34 15.64
N GLN A 307 -2.22 -15.02 16.73
CA GLN A 307 -1.45 -15.99 17.50
C GLN A 307 -2.36 -17.06 18.14
N GLU A 308 -3.53 -16.68 18.65
CA GLU A 308 -4.53 -17.62 19.18
C GLU A 308 -5.07 -18.56 18.07
N LEU A 309 -5.33 -18.04 16.88
CA LEU A 309 -5.76 -18.83 15.73
C LEU A 309 -4.63 -19.74 15.22
N ALA A 310 -3.38 -19.26 15.22
CA ALA A 310 -2.21 -20.03 14.81
C ALA A 310 -1.93 -21.22 15.74
N GLN A 311 -2.30 -21.16 17.02
CA GLN A 311 -2.25 -22.33 17.92
C GLN A 311 -3.16 -23.48 17.47
N GLN A 312 -4.28 -23.13 16.83
CA GLN A 312 -5.26 -24.13 16.36
C GLN A 312 -4.93 -24.59 14.93
N ASN A 313 -4.47 -23.69 14.08
CA ASN A 313 -4.12 -23.96 12.68
C ASN A 313 -2.87 -23.15 12.26
N PRO A 314 -1.65 -23.64 12.60
CA PRO A 314 -0.40 -22.95 12.31
C PRO A 314 -0.19 -22.65 10.82
N GLU A 315 -0.48 -23.63 9.95
CA GLU A 315 -0.27 -23.47 8.51
C GLU A 315 -1.11 -22.34 7.90
N ALA A 316 -2.30 -22.10 8.47
CA ALA A 316 -3.21 -21.07 7.98
C ALA A 316 -2.85 -19.67 8.47
N TYR A 317 -2.36 -19.54 9.71
CA TYR A 317 -2.28 -18.23 10.38
C TYR A 317 -0.85 -17.76 10.70
N LEU A 318 0.17 -18.62 10.64
CA LEU A 318 1.56 -18.17 10.84
C LEU A 318 2.02 -17.13 9.81
N PRO A 319 1.62 -17.19 8.52
CA PRO A 319 1.96 -16.13 7.57
C PRO A 319 1.45 -14.74 8.01
N GLU A 320 0.21 -14.68 8.50
CA GLU A 320 -0.41 -13.45 8.98
C GLU A 320 0.21 -12.97 10.29
N VAL A 321 0.57 -13.89 11.18
CA VAL A 321 1.32 -13.56 12.41
C VAL A 321 2.64 -12.88 12.03
N ALA A 322 3.41 -13.47 11.12
CA ALA A 322 4.68 -12.90 10.66
C ALA A 322 4.51 -11.52 10.01
N THR A 323 3.43 -11.34 9.25
CA THR A 323 3.10 -10.05 8.63
C THR A 323 2.74 -9.00 9.68
N SER A 324 1.95 -9.36 10.70
CA SER A 324 1.58 -8.46 11.80
C SER A 324 2.78 -8.06 12.64
N LEU A 325 3.68 -9.00 12.95
CA LEU A 325 4.96 -8.75 13.62
C LEU A 325 5.82 -7.77 12.82
N ASN A 326 5.94 -7.99 11.50
CA ASN A 326 6.70 -7.09 10.63
C ASN A 326 6.13 -5.66 10.64
N ASN A 327 4.81 -5.50 10.59
CA ASN A 327 4.17 -4.18 10.60
C ASN A 327 4.34 -3.46 11.95
N LEU A 328 4.24 -4.20 13.06
CA LEU A 328 4.59 -3.67 14.39
C LEU A 328 6.07 -3.27 14.45
N GLY A 329 6.97 -4.05 13.85
CA GLY A 329 8.38 -3.70 13.74
C GLY A 329 8.59 -2.37 13.00
N VAL A 330 7.90 -2.16 11.88
CA VAL A 330 7.93 -0.87 11.14
C VAL A 330 7.44 0.27 12.03
N LEU A 331 6.25 0.13 12.63
CA LEU A 331 5.68 1.16 13.50
C LEU A 331 6.61 1.54 14.67
N LEU A 332 7.22 0.55 15.30
CA LEU A 332 8.14 0.76 16.43
C LEU A 332 9.48 1.38 15.99
N SER A 333 9.94 1.04 14.80
CA SER A 333 11.11 1.71 14.20
C SER A 333 10.81 3.18 13.93
N ASP A 334 9.65 3.51 13.37
CA ASP A 334 9.21 4.88 13.12
C ASP A 334 9.08 5.70 14.43
N THR A 335 8.69 5.04 15.51
CA THR A 335 8.57 5.65 16.85
C THR A 335 9.84 5.57 17.69
N ASN A 336 10.96 5.09 17.12
CA ASN A 336 12.27 4.95 17.75
C ASN A 336 12.34 3.96 18.93
N ASP A 337 11.41 2.99 19.02
CA ASP A 337 11.52 1.84 19.93
C ASP A 337 12.27 0.70 19.21
N LEU A 338 13.54 0.98 18.88
CA LEU A 338 14.36 0.15 17.98
C LEU A 338 14.59 -1.27 18.49
N LYS A 339 14.65 -1.43 19.84
CA LYS A 339 14.86 -2.76 20.44
C LYS A 339 13.65 -3.66 20.21
N LYS A 340 12.44 -3.17 20.48
CA LYS A 340 11.23 -3.96 20.25
C LYS A 340 10.97 -4.18 18.76
N ALA A 341 11.30 -3.19 17.92
CA ALA A 341 11.25 -3.35 16.49
C ALA A 341 12.12 -4.52 16.03
N GLN A 342 13.34 -4.65 16.57
CA GLN A 342 14.23 -5.77 16.28
C GLN A 342 13.62 -7.10 16.71
N ASP A 343 13.12 -7.20 17.94
CA ASP A 343 12.53 -8.43 18.48
C ASP A 343 11.38 -8.91 17.58
N TYR A 344 10.50 -8.01 17.14
CA TYR A 344 9.39 -8.36 16.25
C TYR A 344 9.84 -8.75 14.84
N TYR A 345 10.83 -8.06 14.27
CA TYR A 345 11.37 -8.46 12.96
C TYR A 345 12.08 -9.81 13.00
N GLU A 346 12.81 -10.12 14.08
CA GLU A 346 13.48 -11.41 14.25
C GLU A 346 12.47 -12.56 14.39
N GLU A 347 11.39 -12.35 15.16
CA GLU A 347 10.30 -13.32 15.28
C GLU A 347 9.59 -13.53 13.92
N ALA A 348 9.27 -12.46 13.20
CA ALA A 348 8.70 -12.54 11.86
C ALA A 348 9.59 -13.32 10.89
N LEU A 349 10.90 -13.04 10.90
CA LEU A 349 11.88 -13.74 10.07
C LEU A 349 11.93 -15.22 10.40
N GLN A 350 11.94 -15.58 11.68
CA GLN A 350 11.96 -16.98 12.10
C GLN A 350 10.74 -17.74 11.56
N ILE A 351 9.54 -17.20 11.72
CA ILE A 351 8.31 -17.81 11.21
C ILE A 351 8.39 -17.96 9.67
N ARG A 352 8.78 -16.90 8.96
CA ARG A 352 8.88 -16.92 7.49
C ARG A 352 9.90 -17.92 6.99
N ARG A 353 11.03 -18.09 7.68
CA ARG A 353 12.03 -19.12 7.36
C ARG A 353 11.47 -20.53 7.53
N GLU A 354 10.70 -20.80 8.59
CA GLU A 354 10.05 -22.11 8.77
C GLU A 354 9.03 -22.38 7.67
N LEU A 355 8.21 -21.39 7.32
CA LEU A 355 7.25 -21.52 6.21
C LEU A 355 7.98 -21.76 4.86
N ALA A 356 9.08 -21.07 4.61
CA ALA A 356 9.86 -21.23 3.38
C ALA A 356 10.50 -22.60 3.22
N LYS A 357 10.75 -23.35 4.31
CA LYS A 357 11.21 -24.77 4.22
C LYS A 357 10.17 -25.66 3.56
N HIS A 358 8.89 -25.37 3.75
CA HIS A 358 7.77 -26.15 3.20
C HIS A 358 7.33 -25.65 1.83
N ASN A 359 7.33 -24.35 1.62
CA ASN A 359 6.94 -23.71 0.37
C ASN A 359 7.88 -22.54 0.02
N PRO A 360 9.06 -22.81 -0.54
CA PRO A 360 10.06 -21.79 -0.84
C PRO A 360 9.55 -20.71 -1.82
N GLU A 361 8.84 -21.12 -2.88
CA GLU A 361 8.36 -20.19 -3.91
C GLU A 361 7.39 -19.14 -3.36
N GLU A 362 6.66 -19.50 -2.32
CA GLU A 362 5.67 -18.62 -1.70
C GLU A 362 6.29 -17.68 -0.66
N TYR A 363 7.24 -18.19 0.17
CA TYR A 363 7.69 -17.46 1.36
C TYR A 363 9.11 -16.88 1.29
N LEU A 364 9.94 -17.28 0.31
CA LEU A 364 11.27 -16.67 0.16
C LEU A 364 11.21 -15.14 -0.11
N PRO A 365 10.26 -14.60 -0.89
CA PRO A 365 10.12 -13.15 -1.02
C PRO A 365 9.93 -12.44 0.32
N ASP A 366 9.15 -13.04 1.21
CA ASP A 366 8.88 -12.49 2.54
C ASP A 366 10.08 -12.63 3.48
N VAL A 367 10.82 -13.72 3.38
CA VAL A 367 12.11 -13.90 4.09
C VAL A 367 13.05 -12.77 3.70
N ALA A 368 13.23 -12.51 2.39
CA ALA A 368 14.10 -11.44 1.89
C ALA A 368 13.65 -10.07 2.36
N THR A 369 12.34 -9.84 2.46
CA THR A 369 11.78 -8.58 2.98
C THR A 369 12.09 -8.40 4.47
N SER A 370 11.91 -9.45 5.30
CA SER A 370 12.26 -9.40 6.74
C SER A 370 13.75 -9.15 6.96
N LEU A 371 14.60 -9.84 6.20
CA LEU A 371 16.05 -9.66 6.23
C LEU A 371 16.45 -8.22 5.88
N ASN A 372 15.84 -7.66 4.84
CA ASN A 372 16.09 -6.28 4.44
C ASN A 372 15.68 -5.28 5.55
N ASN A 373 14.52 -5.46 6.18
CA ASN A 373 14.05 -4.59 7.26
C ASN A 373 14.96 -4.67 8.48
N LEU A 374 15.40 -5.87 8.86
CA LEU A 374 16.41 -6.07 9.91
C LEU A 374 17.74 -5.42 9.54
N GLY A 375 18.18 -5.55 8.30
CA GLY A 375 19.38 -4.89 7.81
C GLY A 375 19.32 -3.36 7.96
N VAL A 376 18.18 -2.73 7.61
CA VAL A 376 17.97 -1.29 7.81
C VAL A 376 18.05 -0.92 9.29
N LEU A 377 17.30 -1.63 10.14
CA LEU A 377 17.28 -1.37 11.57
C LEU A 377 18.66 -1.51 12.22
N LEU A 378 19.39 -2.57 11.88
CA LEU A 378 20.72 -2.85 12.44
C LEU A 378 21.77 -1.84 11.95
N ARG A 379 21.65 -1.35 10.72
CA ARG A 379 22.49 -0.24 10.24
C ARG A 379 22.22 1.03 11.05
N ASP A 380 20.97 1.35 11.33
CA ASP A 380 20.59 2.53 12.10
C ASP A 380 20.99 2.41 13.58
N THR A 381 21.05 1.20 14.12
CA THR A 381 21.58 0.90 15.48
C THR A 381 23.09 0.66 15.51
N ASN A 382 23.77 0.80 14.36
CA ASN A 382 25.22 0.65 14.21
C ASN A 382 25.76 -0.79 14.42
N ASP A 383 24.93 -1.82 14.28
CA ASP A 383 25.39 -3.23 14.17
C ASP A 383 25.66 -3.56 12.70
N LEU A 384 26.68 -2.90 12.14
CA LEU A 384 26.93 -2.88 10.69
C LEU A 384 27.28 -4.26 10.13
N LYS A 385 27.92 -5.14 10.92
CA LYS A 385 28.26 -6.48 10.48
C LYS A 385 27.04 -7.35 10.27
N LYS A 386 26.12 -7.39 11.24
CA LYS A 386 24.89 -8.15 11.09
C LYS A 386 23.99 -7.57 9.99
N ALA A 387 23.96 -6.23 9.88
CA ALA A 387 23.25 -5.57 8.79
C ALA A 387 23.74 -6.07 7.42
N GLN A 388 25.06 -6.20 7.25
CA GLN A 388 25.66 -6.72 6.04
C GLN A 388 25.22 -8.18 5.77
N ASP A 389 25.37 -9.04 6.77
CA ASP A 389 24.99 -10.45 6.64
C ASP A 389 23.51 -10.60 6.19
N TYR A 390 22.62 -9.83 6.76
CA TYR A 390 21.20 -9.86 6.40
C TYR A 390 20.91 -9.28 5.00
N TYR A 391 21.57 -8.19 4.62
CA TYR A 391 21.42 -7.67 3.26
C TYR A 391 21.97 -8.60 2.18
N GLU A 392 23.10 -9.27 2.45
CA GLU A 392 23.68 -10.24 1.51
C GLU A 392 22.78 -11.46 1.35
N GLU A 393 22.21 -11.98 2.45
CA GLU A 393 21.23 -13.09 2.37
C GLU A 393 19.97 -12.65 1.61
N ALA A 394 19.45 -11.45 1.88
CA ALA A 394 18.29 -10.92 1.16
C ALA A 394 18.58 -10.76 -0.34
N LEU A 395 19.74 -10.24 -0.70
CA LEU A 395 20.16 -10.08 -2.09
C LEU A 395 20.27 -11.42 -2.80
N GLN A 396 20.86 -12.44 -2.15
CA GLN A 396 20.98 -13.77 -2.73
C GLN A 396 19.60 -14.35 -3.06
N ILE A 397 18.68 -14.32 -2.09
CA ILE A 397 17.30 -14.83 -2.29
C ILE A 397 16.61 -14.07 -3.44
N ARG A 398 16.70 -12.75 -3.47
CA ARG A 398 16.08 -11.93 -4.51
C ARG A 398 16.67 -12.20 -5.90
N ARG A 399 17.98 -12.44 -6.00
CA ARG A 399 18.62 -12.85 -7.27
C ARG A 399 18.12 -14.21 -7.76
N GLU A 400 17.97 -15.20 -6.88
CA GLU A 400 17.43 -16.51 -7.22
C GLU A 400 15.98 -16.39 -7.70
N LEU A 401 15.15 -15.59 -7.04
CA LEU A 401 13.79 -15.30 -7.46
C LEU A 401 13.74 -14.56 -8.81
N ALA A 402 14.65 -13.59 -9.04
CA ALA A 402 14.73 -12.84 -10.28
C ALA A 402 15.17 -13.69 -11.48
N GLN A 403 15.89 -14.79 -11.28
CA GLN A 403 16.17 -15.76 -12.34
C GLN A 403 14.90 -16.44 -12.86
N GLN A 404 13.93 -16.64 -11.97
CA GLN A 404 12.66 -17.29 -12.32
C GLN A 404 11.64 -16.28 -12.88
N ASN A 405 11.56 -15.09 -12.27
CA ASN A 405 10.66 -14.02 -12.68
C ASN A 405 11.36 -12.65 -12.59
N PRO A 406 12.11 -12.24 -13.64
CA PRO A 406 12.84 -10.98 -13.64
C PRO A 406 11.97 -9.75 -13.45
N GLU A 407 10.80 -9.70 -14.11
CA GLU A 407 9.90 -8.53 -14.04
C GLU A 407 9.41 -8.27 -12.60
N ALA A 408 9.14 -9.33 -11.84
CA ALA A 408 8.66 -9.21 -10.47
C ALA A 408 9.76 -8.85 -9.46
N TYR A 409 11.00 -9.35 -9.65
CA TYR A 409 12.01 -9.31 -8.58
C TYR A 409 13.26 -8.47 -8.87
N LEU A 410 13.52 -8.04 -10.13
CA LEU A 410 14.65 -7.13 -10.41
C LEU A 410 14.56 -5.80 -9.65
N PRO A 411 13.35 -5.18 -9.46
CA PRO A 411 13.25 -3.98 -8.62
C PRO A 411 13.75 -4.20 -7.19
N ASP A 412 13.47 -5.37 -6.62
CA ASP A 412 13.89 -5.75 -5.28
C ASP A 412 15.39 -6.06 -5.19
N VAL A 413 15.95 -6.70 -6.23
CA VAL A 413 17.41 -6.88 -6.37
C VAL A 413 18.11 -5.52 -6.33
N ALA A 414 17.67 -4.56 -7.16
CA ALA A 414 18.26 -3.22 -7.19
C ALA A 414 18.14 -2.48 -5.84
N THR A 415 17.02 -2.68 -5.13
CA THR A 415 16.84 -2.14 -3.77
C THR A 415 17.85 -2.73 -2.79
N SER A 416 18.05 -4.06 -2.78
CA SER A 416 19.05 -4.72 -1.92
C SER A 416 20.48 -4.28 -2.24
N LEU A 417 20.81 -4.13 -3.53
CA LEU A 417 22.12 -3.63 -3.99
C LEU A 417 22.38 -2.20 -3.49
N ASN A 418 21.39 -1.30 -3.57
CA ASN A 418 21.54 0.05 -3.04
C ASN A 418 21.72 0.06 -1.51
N ASN A 419 21.01 -0.80 -0.77
CA ASN A 419 21.14 -0.90 0.68
C ASN A 419 22.52 -1.42 1.08
N LEU A 420 23.03 -2.44 0.39
CA LEU A 420 24.41 -2.91 0.55
C LEU A 420 25.44 -1.84 0.19
N GLY A 421 25.23 -1.15 -0.91
CA GLY A 421 26.08 -0.03 -1.30
C GLY A 421 26.15 1.06 -0.23
N ASN A 422 25.00 1.43 0.36
CA ASN A 422 24.94 2.39 1.45
C ASN A 422 25.71 1.90 2.69
N LEU A 423 25.50 0.65 3.10
CA LEU A 423 26.18 0.07 4.26
C LEU A 423 27.71 0.00 4.04
N LEU A 424 28.15 -0.43 2.88
CA LEU A 424 29.58 -0.54 2.54
C LEU A 424 30.23 0.83 2.40
N SER A 425 29.49 1.83 1.96
CA SER A 425 29.95 3.22 2.01
C SER A 425 30.13 3.70 3.46
N ASP A 426 29.20 3.37 4.35
CA ASP A 426 29.27 3.69 5.78
C ASP A 426 30.45 2.98 6.48
N THR A 427 30.81 1.76 6.04
CA THR A 427 31.95 0.97 6.56
C THR A 427 33.24 1.26 5.82
N ASN A 428 33.26 2.21 4.88
CA ASN A 428 34.42 2.62 4.09
C ASN A 428 34.96 1.56 3.11
N ASP A 429 34.16 0.53 2.74
CA ASP A 429 34.48 -0.36 1.62
C ASP A 429 33.95 0.24 0.31
N LEU A 430 34.60 1.34 -0.10
CA LEU A 430 34.11 2.18 -1.18
C LEU A 430 34.14 1.48 -2.56
N LYS A 431 35.03 0.51 -2.75
CA LYS A 431 35.11 -0.26 -4.01
C LYS A 431 33.91 -1.19 -4.19
N GLN A 432 33.58 -1.89 -3.13
CA GLN A 432 32.43 -2.80 -3.15
C GLN A 432 31.12 -2.02 -3.21
N ALA A 433 31.05 -0.88 -2.50
CA ALA A 433 29.90 0.03 -2.58
C ALA A 433 29.67 0.52 -4.02
N GLN A 434 30.75 0.90 -4.72
CA GLN A 434 30.66 1.33 -6.12
C GLN A 434 30.10 0.21 -7.00
N TYR A 435 30.63 -0.98 -6.87
CA TYR A 435 30.18 -2.16 -7.64
C TYR A 435 28.65 -2.38 -7.49
N TYR A 436 28.15 -2.38 -6.26
CA TYR A 436 26.73 -2.59 -6.02
C TYR A 436 25.84 -1.43 -6.51
N TYR A 437 26.29 -0.20 -6.38
CA TYR A 437 25.56 0.93 -6.94
C TYR A 437 25.53 0.93 -8.47
N GLU A 438 26.61 0.53 -9.14
CA GLU A 438 26.67 0.42 -10.60
C GLU A 438 25.70 -0.68 -11.09
N GLU A 439 25.67 -1.84 -10.42
CA GLU A 439 24.74 -2.92 -10.73
C GLU A 439 23.28 -2.47 -10.51
N ALA A 440 22.99 -1.79 -9.40
CA ALA A 440 21.65 -1.25 -9.13
C ALA A 440 21.22 -0.21 -10.19
N LEU A 441 22.14 0.67 -10.59
CA LEU A 441 21.88 1.66 -11.63
C LEU A 441 21.55 1.01 -12.97
N GLN A 442 22.31 -0.02 -13.35
CA GLN A 442 22.05 -0.75 -14.59
C GLN A 442 20.63 -1.34 -14.59
N ILE A 443 20.25 -2.05 -13.52
CA ILE A 443 18.90 -2.63 -13.39
C ILE A 443 17.83 -1.53 -13.47
N HIS A 444 18.00 -0.44 -12.72
CA HIS A 444 17.02 0.65 -12.75
C HIS A 444 16.90 1.31 -14.14
N ARG A 445 18.01 1.44 -14.90
CA ARG A 445 17.95 1.95 -16.27
C ARG A 445 17.21 1.01 -17.22
N GLU A 446 17.42 -0.31 -17.10
CA GLU A 446 16.70 -1.30 -17.89
C GLU A 446 15.18 -1.27 -17.58
N LEU A 447 14.82 -1.21 -16.30
CA LEU A 447 13.42 -1.08 -15.87
C LEU A 447 12.80 0.26 -16.33
N ALA A 448 13.56 1.35 -16.31
CA ALA A 448 13.09 2.67 -16.76
C ALA A 448 12.82 2.73 -18.27
N GLN A 449 13.43 1.87 -19.08
CA GLN A 449 13.08 1.76 -20.52
C GLN A 449 11.67 1.20 -20.71
N GLN A 450 11.20 0.35 -19.80
CA GLN A 450 9.87 -0.27 -19.86
C GLN A 450 8.81 0.62 -19.16
N ASN A 451 9.16 1.18 -17.99
CA ASN A 451 8.28 2.06 -17.22
C ASN A 451 9.05 3.27 -16.66
N PRO A 452 9.21 4.35 -17.48
CA PRO A 452 9.95 5.55 -17.09
C PRO A 452 9.40 6.22 -15.82
N GLU A 453 8.08 6.31 -15.69
CA GLU A 453 7.43 7.00 -14.56
C GLU A 453 7.76 6.32 -13.21
N ALA A 454 7.79 5.01 -13.17
CA ALA A 454 8.10 4.25 -11.97
C ALA A 454 9.59 4.22 -11.63
N TYR A 455 10.48 4.22 -12.64
CA TYR A 455 11.89 3.91 -12.40
C TYR A 455 12.87 5.06 -12.63
N LEU A 456 12.51 6.14 -13.34
CA LEU A 456 13.41 7.31 -13.44
C LEU A 456 13.76 7.93 -12.08
N PRO A 457 12.85 8.00 -11.09
CA PRO A 457 13.21 8.42 -9.73
C PRO A 457 14.29 7.53 -9.10
N LYS A 458 14.22 6.22 -9.34
CA LYS A 458 15.20 5.24 -8.84
C LYS A 458 16.55 5.34 -9.56
N VAL A 459 16.53 5.59 -10.87
CA VAL A 459 17.75 5.91 -11.64
C VAL A 459 18.44 7.13 -11.04
N ALA A 460 17.72 8.23 -10.83
CA ALA A 460 18.26 9.44 -10.26
C ALA A 460 18.83 9.23 -8.84
N ALA A 461 18.19 8.40 -8.03
CA ALA A 461 18.68 8.03 -6.70
C ALA A 461 20.01 7.24 -6.78
N SER A 462 20.11 6.23 -7.65
CA SER A 462 21.33 5.43 -7.84
C SER A 462 22.48 6.28 -8.39
N LEU A 463 22.20 7.17 -9.35
CA LEU A 463 23.17 8.13 -9.87
C LEU A 463 23.69 9.08 -8.78
N ASN A 464 22.79 9.60 -7.94
CA ASN A 464 23.16 10.44 -6.82
C ASN A 464 24.07 9.71 -5.81
N ASN A 465 23.76 8.45 -5.47
CA ASN A 465 24.57 7.63 -4.56
C ASN A 465 25.96 7.39 -5.13
N LEU A 466 26.06 7.02 -6.42
CA LEU A 466 27.34 6.89 -7.13
C LEU A 466 28.11 8.20 -7.17
N GLY A 467 27.45 9.30 -7.48
CA GLY A 467 28.06 10.62 -7.52
C GLY A 467 28.65 11.05 -6.17
N VAL A 468 27.94 10.77 -5.06
CA VAL A 468 28.42 11.04 -3.69
C VAL A 468 29.61 10.12 -3.35
N LEU A 469 29.54 8.85 -3.70
CA LEU A 469 30.63 7.90 -3.47
C LEU A 469 31.90 8.31 -4.22
N LEU A 470 31.78 8.64 -5.50
CA LEU A 470 32.89 9.04 -6.34
C LEU A 470 33.49 10.40 -5.93
N HIS A 471 32.67 11.30 -5.41
CA HIS A 471 33.14 12.53 -4.77
C HIS A 471 34.04 12.19 -3.56
N ASN A 472 33.66 11.22 -2.74
CA ASN A 472 34.43 10.81 -1.56
C ASN A 472 35.73 10.06 -1.94
N THR A 473 35.72 9.32 -3.05
CA THR A 473 36.91 8.61 -3.59
C THR A 473 37.80 9.50 -4.48
N ASN A 474 37.47 10.77 -4.63
CA ASN A 474 38.20 11.77 -5.40
C ASN A 474 38.14 11.55 -6.93
N ASP A 475 37.23 10.74 -7.48
CA ASP A 475 36.94 10.69 -8.92
C ASP A 475 35.92 11.79 -9.26
N LEU A 476 36.39 13.06 -9.13
CA LEU A 476 35.54 14.24 -9.18
C LEU A 476 34.85 14.44 -10.55
N LYS A 477 35.49 13.98 -11.63
CA LYS A 477 34.91 14.13 -12.97
C LYS A 477 33.72 13.21 -13.17
N LYS A 478 33.86 11.93 -12.85
CA LYS A 478 32.71 10.99 -12.91
C LYS A 478 31.63 11.36 -11.92
N ALA A 479 32.02 11.82 -10.72
CA ALA A 479 31.07 12.32 -9.74
C ALA A 479 30.20 13.45 -10.32
N GLN A 480 30.82 14.37 -11.06
CA GLN A 480 30.10 15.45 -11.73
C GLN A 480 29.12 14.90 -12.77
N ASP A 481 29.57 14.01 -13.65
CA ASP A 481 28.73 13.47 -14.72
C ASP A 481 27.48 12.77 -14.12
N TYR A 482 27.64 11.96 -13.11
CA TYR A 482 26.52 11.28 -12.47
C TYR A 482 25.58 12.22 -11.69
N GLN A 483 26.13 13.19 -10.95
CA GLN A 483 25.29 14.13 -10.19
C GLN A 483 24.54 15.11 -11.11
N GLU A 484 25.13 15.51 -12.23
CA GLU A 484 24.47 16.36 -13.24
C GLU A 484 23.33 15.56 -13.94
N GLU A 485 23.58 14.29 -14.32
CA GLU A 485 22.55 13.42 -14.88
C GLU A 485 21.39 13.23 -13.88
N ALA A 486 21.69 12.96 -12.61
CA ALA A 486 20.68 12.85 -11.55
C ALA A 486 19.86 14.14 -11.41
N LEU A 487 20.53 15.30 -11.42
CA LEU A 487 19.86 16.59 -11.34
C LEU A 487 18.95 16.84 -12.55
N GLN A 488 19.40 16.49 -13.76
CA GLN A 488 18.59 16.63 -14.96
C GLN A 488 17.30 15.81 -14.86
N ILE A 489 17.40 14.52 -14.54
CA ILE A 489 16.23 13.64 -14.38
C ILE A 489 15.28 14.22 -13.32
N ARG A 490 15.81 14.61 -12.14
CA ARG A 490 15.00 15.19 -11.07
C ARG A 490 14.31 16.49 -11.46
N ARG A 491 14.94 17.33 -12.29
CA ARG A 491 14.33 18.54 -12.85
C ARG A 491 13.18 18.22 -13.80
N GLU A 492 13.35 17.23 -14.67
CA GLU A 492 12.30 16.78 -15.58
C GLU A 492 11.11 16.22 -14.80
N LEU A 493 11.36 15.40 -13.78
CA LEU A 493 10.33 14.91 -12.88
C LEU A 493 9.66 16.05 -12.08
N ALA A 494 10.45 17.03 -11.64
CA ALA A 494 9.93 18.20 -10.92
C ALA A 494 9.11 19.15 -11.81
N GLN A 495 9.25 19.12 -13.13
CA GLN A 495 8.35 19.84 -14.05
C GLN A 495 6.95 19.19 -14.05
N GLN A 496 6.90 17.86 -13.97
CA GLN A 496 5.66 17.10 -13.93
C GLN A 496 5.03 17.14 -12.53
N ASN A 497 5.84 16.93 -11.49
CA ASN A 497 5.42 16.97 -10.10
C ASN A 497 6.43 17.76 -9.23
N PRO A 498 6.31 19.12 -9.23
CA PRO A 498 7.27 19.98 -8.53
C PRO A 498 7.41 19.65 -7.06
N ARG A 499 6.34 19.18 -6.46
CA ARG A 499 6.29 18.99 -5.04
C ARG A 499 6.93 17.69 -4.57
N ALA A 500 6.76 16.61 -5.32
CA ALA A 500 7.45 15.36 -5.06
C ALA A 500 8.96 15.51 -5.23
N TYR A 501 9.39 16.24 -6.26
CA TYR A 501 10.79 16.18 -6.70
C TYR A 501 11.62 17.45 -6.46
N LEU A 502 11.04 18.59 -6.07
CA LEU A 502 11.83 19.77 -5.70
C LEU A 502 12.76 19.53 -4.50
N PRO A 503 12.39 18.78 -3.45
CA PRO A 503 13.34 18.43 -2.40
C PRO A 503 14.54 17.65 -2.92
N ASP A 504 14.33 16.73 -3.87
CA ASP A 504 15.40 15.96 -4.50
C ASP A 504 16.27 16.82 -5.44
N VAL A 505 15.66 17.76 -6.16
CA VAL A 505 16.41 18.77 -6.94
C VAL A 505 17.31 19.58 -6.01
N ALA A 506 16.79 20.06 -4.89
CA ALA A 506 17.58 20.81 -3.92
C ALA A 506 18.70 19.97 -3.30
N THR A 507 18.46 18.69 -3.03
CA THR A 507 19.47 17.74 -2.56
C THR A 507 20.58 17.55 -3.59
N SER A 508 20.24 17.35 -4.88
CA SER A 508 21.24 17.26 -5.96
C SER A 508 22.07 18.53 -6.10
N LEU A 509 21.41 19.69 -6.07
CA LEU A 509 22.09 20.98 -6.13
C LEU A 509 23.03 21.19 -4.95
N ASN A 510 22.64 20.77 -3.75
CA ASN A 510 23.48 20.82 -2.56
C ASN A 510 24.74 19.93 -2.70
N ASN A 511 24.59 18.71 -3.24
CA ASN A 511 25.72 17.82 -3.49
C ASN A 511 26.65 18.40 -4.57
N LEU A 512 26.09 18.95 -5.63
CA LEU A 512 26.84 19.62 -6.68
C LEU A 512 27.57 20.88 -6.16
N THR A 513 27.01 21.62 -5.20
CA THR A 513 27.70 22.77 -4.59
C THR A 513 29.06 22.35 -4.03
N THR A 514 29.08 21.28 -3.22
CA THR A 514 30.33 20.79 -2.62
C THR A 514 31.29 20.20 -3.65
N LEU A 515 30.75 19.52 -4.65
CA LEU A 515 31.57 18.95 -5.73
C LEU A 515 32.20 20.04 -6.60
N TYR A 516 31.46 21.07 -7.01
CA TYR A 516 31.99 22.18 -7.81
C TYR A 516 33.07 22.99 -7.06
N LEU A 517 32.92 23.15 -5.74
CA LEU A 517 33.99 23.76 -4.93
C LEU A 517 35.27 22.93 -4.96
N ARG A 518 35.19 21.61 -4.88
CA ARG A 518 36.36 20.73 -5.03
C ARG A 518 36.96 20.72 -6.43
N LEU A 519 36.15 21.01 -7.45
CA LEU A 519 36.58 21.19 -8.84
C LEU A 519 37.04 22.62 -9.13
N GLU A 520 37.09 23.49 -8.15
CA GLU A 520 37.44 24.91 -8.27
C GLU A 520 36.49 25.73 -9.18
N LYS A 521 35.28 25.19 -9.45
CA LYS A 521 34.23 25.82 -10.27
C LYS A 521 33.33 26.71 -9.39
N LYS A 522 33.89 27.82 -8.90
CA LYS A 522 33.22 28.69 -7.92
C LYS A 522 31.89 29.25 -8.40
N GLU A 523 31.80 29.68 -9.66
CA GLU A 523 30.55 30.23 -10.23
C GLU A 523 29.43 29.19 -10.29
N ASP A 524 29.76 27.94 -10.64
CA ASP A 524 28.80 26.84 -10.72
C ASP A 524 28.37 26.42 -9.31
N ALA A 525 29.30 26.41 -8.36
CA ALA A 525 29.00 26.18 -6.94
C ALA A 525 28.02 27.20 -6.37
N GLU A 526 28.25 28.49 -6.69
CA GLU A 526 27.36 29.57 -6.26
C GLU A 526 25.97 29.44 -6.85
N LYS A 527 25.85 29.12 -8.16
CA LYS A 527 24.55 28.89 -8.82
C LYS A 527 23.81 27.67 -8.22
N ALA A 528 24.55 26.59 -7.97
CA ALA A 528 23.97 25.39 -7.38
C ALA A 528 23.47 25.66 -5.94
N TYR A 529 24.28 26.33 -5.12
CA TYR A 529 23.89 26.77 -3.77
C TYR A 529 22.62 27.62 -3.80
N GLN A 530 22.62 28.67 -4.66
CA GLN A 530 21.47 29.57 -4.73
C GLN A 530 20.20 28.82 -5.11
N GLY A 531 20.30 27.90 -6.09
CA GLY A 531 19.15 27.06 -6.47
C GLY A 531 18.64 26.18 -5.33
N ALA A 532 19.53 25.54 -4.56
CA ALA A 532 19.16 24.74 -3.40
C ALA A 532 18.53 25.60 -2.29
N HIS A 533 19.14 26.77 -2.00
CA HIS A 533 18.65 27.72 -1.01
C HIS A 533 17.24 28.19 -1.34
N ASP A 534 16.99 28.65 -2.56
CA ASP A 534 15.69 29.17 -2.99
C ASP A 534 14.58 28.12 -2.89
N ILE A 535 14.90 26.87 -3.25
CA ILE A 535 13.97 25.75 -3.13
C ILE A 535 13.65 25.47 -1.66
N TYR A 536 14.70 25.28 -0.81
CA TYR A 536 14.47 24.97 0.60
C TYR A 536 13.81 26.12 1.38
N GLN A 537 14.12 27.37 1.04
CA GLN A 537 13.45 28.54 1.62
C GLN A 537 11.94 28.52 1.32
N LYS A 538 11.56 28.25 0.05
CA LYS A 538 10.16 28.13 -0.35
C LYS A 538 9.46 26.93 0.31
N LEU A 539 10.16 25.79 0.37
CA LEU A 539 9.62 24.60 1.03
C LEU A 539 9.45 24.82 2.54
N ALA A 540 10.44 25.41 3.21
CA ALA A 540 10.42 25.69 4.64
C ALA A 540 9.37 26.76 5.03
N SER A 541 9.06 27.72 4.15
CA SER A 541 8.00 28.69 4.38
C SER A 541 6.61 28.05 4.33
N ARG A 542 6.43 27.05 3.46
CA ARG A 542 5.16 26.34 3.28
C ARG A 542 4.99 25.18 4.26
N HIS A 543 6.07 24.46 4.56
CA HIS A 543 6.13 23.27 5.43
C HIS A 543 7.26 23.38 6.45
N PRO A 544 7.11 24.22 7.46
CA PRO A 544 8.15 24.47 8.44
C PRO A 544 8.60 23.21 9.19
N ALA A 545 7.65 22.33 9.54
CA ALA A 545 7.94 21.11 10.29
C ALA A 545 8.85 20.14 9.51
N THR A 546 8.70 20.09 8.19
CA THR A 546 9.42 19.15 7.33
C THR A 546 10.78 19.69 6.88
N TYR A 547 10.83 20.97 6.43
CA TYR A 547 12.00 21.47 5.68
C TYR A 547 12.83 22.55 6.39
N LYS A 548 12.45 23.02 7.58
CA LYS A 548 13.25 24.03 8.29
C LYS A 548 14.64 23.57 8.65
N ILE A 549 14.81 22.30 9.01
CA ILE A 549 16.12 21.73 9.34
C ILE A 549 17.01 21.67 8.11
N ASP A 550 16.45 21.27 6.96
CA ASP A 550 17.20 21.22 5.70
C ASP A 550 17.54 22.63 5.20
N HIS A 551 16.65 23.61 5.35
CA HIS A 551 16.95 25.02 5.09
C HIS A 551 18.08 25.54 6.00
N ALA A 552 18.04 25.24 7.28
CA ALA A 552 19.12 25.62 8.21
C ALA A 552 20.48 24.98 7.83
N LYS A 553 20.46 23.73 7.34
CA LYS A 553 21.66 23.07 6.80
C LYS A 553 22.26 23.85 5.64
N ILE A 554 21.43 24.29 4.66
CA ILE A 554 21.89 25.06 3.52
C ILE A 554 22.46 26.42 3.95
N LEU A 555 21.80 27.14 4.84
CA LEU A 555 22.32 28.41 5.37
C LEU A 555 23.69 28.23 6.02
N ALA A 556 23.86 27.22 6.89
CA ALA A 556 25.15 26.93 7.51
C ALA A 556 26.23 26.58 6.47
N MET A 557 25.88 25.78 5.45
CA MET A 557 26.82 25.46 4.36
C MET A 557 27.23 26.71 3.56
N GLY A 558 26.29 27.59 3.25
CA GLY A 558 26.59 28.86 2.60
C GLY A 558 27.62 29.68 3.34
N PHE A 559 27.47 29.78 4.65
CA PHE A 559 28.43 30.49 5.50
C PHE A 559 29.82 29.85 5.46
N TYR A 560 29.92 28.54 5.75
CA TYR A 560 31.23 27.88 5.87
C TYR A 560 31.94 27.63 4.54
N LEU A 561 31.21 27.36 3.48
CA LEU A 561 31.80 26.96 2.19
C LEU A 561 31.92 28.11 1.18
N LEU A 562 31.01 29.07 1.21
CA LEU A 562 30.90 30.15 0.22
C LEU A 562 31.08 31.55 0.82
N GLY A 563 31.34 31.65 2.14
CA GLY A 563 31.54 32.93 2.81
C GLY A 563 30.28 33.81 2.83
N LYS A 564 29.08 33.19 2.91
CA LYS A 564 27.81 33.91 3.05
C LYS A 564 27.76 34.68 4.36
N PRO A 565 26.86 35.66 4.52
CA PRO A 565 26.77 36.50 5.71
C PRO A 565 26.63 35.69 7.02
N LYS A 566 27.16 36.24 8.12
CA LYS A 566 27.08 35.61 9.44
C LYS A 566 25.63 35.50 9.95
N GLU A 567 24.77 36.37 9.49
CA GLU A 567 23.34 36.37 9.74
C GLU A 567 22.69 35.04 9.33
N ASP A 568 23.10 34.46 8.20
CA ASP A 568 22.62 33.16 7.73
C ASP A 568 22.97 32.04 8.73
N LEU A 569 24.19 32.06 9.30
CA LEU A 569 24.59 31.10 10.31
C LEU A 569 23.79 31.27 11.62
N GLU A 570 23.54 32.50 12.03
CA GLU A 570 22.75 32.76 13.23
C GLU A 570 21.27 32.36 13.03
N GLU A 571 20.72 32.59 11.83
CA GLU A 571 19.41 32.08 11.48
C GLU A 571 19.38 30.55 11.51
N ALA A 572 20.36 29.88 10.93
CA ALA A 572 20.48 28.41 10.98
C ALA A 572 20.45 27.87 12.41
N LYS A 573 21.27 28.47 13.31
CA LYS A 573 21.30 28.09 14.73
C LYS A 573 19.96 28.32 15.40
N ALA A 574 19.31 29.47 15.17
CA ALA A 574 18.02 29.82 15.73
C ALA A 574 16.92 28.84 15.28
N ILE A 575 16.97 28.38 14.02
CA ILE A 575 16.06 27.35 13.52
C ILE A 575 16.32 26.03 14.24
N LEU A 576 17.55 25.53 14.23
CA LEU A 576 17.91 24.23 14.79
C LEU A 576 17.62 24.13 16.31
N SER A 577 17.82 25.22 17.04
CA SER A 577 17.55 25.28 18.50
C SER A 577 16.07 25.12 18.86
N LYS A 578 15.15 25.29 17.90
CA LYS A 578 13.71 25.04 18.08
C LYS A 578 13.34 23.55 18.02
N TYR A 579 14.30 22.70 17.60
CA TYR A 579 14.08 21.26 17.43
C TYR A 579 15.09 20.44 18.25
N PRO A 580 15.16 20.61 19.60
CA PRO A 580 16.21 20.02 20.43
C PRO A 580 16.15 18.49 20.47
N GLU A 581 14.97 17.91 20.30
CA GLU A 581 14.79 16.45 20.31
C GLU A 581 15.01 15.81 18.94
N HIS A 582 15.08 16.61 17.87
CA HIS A 582 15.23 16.07 16.53
C HIS A 582 16.69 15.65 16.25
N PRO A 583 16.99 14.37 15.92
CA PRO A 583 18.36 13.86 15.78
C PRO A 583 19.21 14.63 14.76
N LYS A 584 18.65 14.97 13.60
CA LYS A 584 19.34 15.77 12.57
C LYS A 584 19.69 17.18 13.06
N ALA A 585 18.79 17.83 13.80
CA ALA A 585 19.02 19.16 14.30
C ALA A 585 20.14 19.18 15.35
N ARG A 586 20.15 18.22 16.28
CA ARG A 586 21.24 18.06 17.28
C ARG A 586 22.59 17.81 16.61
N LYS A 587 22.63 16.90 15.62
CA LYS A 587 23.87 16.60 14.88
C LYS A 587 24.42 17.82 14.15
N LEU A 588 23.54 18.60 13.50
CA LEU A 588 23.92 19.83 12.80
C LEU A 588 24.39 20.92 13.76
N LEU A 589 23.69 21.16 14.87
CA LEU A 589 24.14 22.13 15.89
C LEU A 589 25.52 21.77 16.45
N SER A 590 25.71 20.50 16.82
CA SER A 590 27.03 20.04 17.31
C SER A 590 28.13 20.21 16.27
N ALA A 591 27.84 19.97 14.98
CA ALA A 591 28.81 20.22 13.90
C ALA A 591 29.14 21.71 13.75
N ILE A 592 28.13 22.57 13.78
CA ILE A 592 28.31 24.03 13.73
C ILE A 592 29.15 24.52 14.90
N GLU A 593 28.87 24.03 16.11
CA GLU A 593 29.63 24.40 17.32
C GLU A 593 31.11 23.95 17.28
N LYS A 594 31.36 22.76 16.70
CA LYS A 594 32.74 22.26 16.51
C LYS A 594 33.49 23.12 15.51
N LEU A 595 32.88 23.46 14.39
CA LEU A 595 33.47 24.34 13.37
C LEU A 595 33.70 25.77 13.85
N ALA A 596 32.89 26.25 14.80
CA ALA A 596 33.07 27.57 15.40
C ALA A 596 34.23 27.63 16.45
N LYS A 597 34.71 26.48 16.95
CA LYS A 597 35.79 26.39 17.96
C LYS A 597 37.15 26.08 17.34
N GLY A 598 37.20 25.63 16.10
CA GLY A 598 38.43 25.37 15.34
C GLY A 598 38.70 26.45 14.34
#